data_f46321a222a6e3b818977785ed33ade7
#
_entry.id   f46321a222a6e3b818977785ed33ade7
#
_cell.length_a   1.000
_cell.length_b   1.000
_cell.length_c   1.000
_cell.angle_alpha   90.00
_cell.angle_beta   90.00
_cell.angle_gamma   90.00
#
_symmetry.space_group_name_H-M   'P 1'
#
loop_
_entity.id
_entity.type
_entity.pdbx_description
1 polymer ?
#
loop_
_entity_poly.entity_id
_entity_poly.type
_entity_poly.pdbx_seq_one_letter_code
_entity_poly.pdbx_strand_id
1 'polypeptide(L)'
;MDGTTVADVADVTLERLHEIADAFARRDVDGIVNSFAEDGEFRNARGPDYWGQSYKGKAAIRSYFEPLFAQASDVRWRHTSEFICGNRAVTEWHRTATLNSGERQSWLGCDLYTFRRGLIVMKDTYIKVVS
;
A
#
# COMPACT_ATOMS: atom_id res chain seq x y z
N MET A 1 0.44 37.57 3.59
CA MET A 1 0.13 36.42 3.42
C MET A 1 1.11 35.72 3.00
N ASP A 2 0.92 34.85 3.24
CA ASP A 2 1.90 33.99 2.95
C ASP A 2 1.32 32.81 2.26
N GLY A 3 1.25 32.88 1.00
CA GLY A 3 0.79 31.79 0.20
C GLY A 3 1.65 30.56 0.33
N THR A 4 2.80 30.71 0.92
CA THR A 4 3.70 29.59 1.09
C THR A 4 3.11 28.53 1.99
N THR A 5 2.18 28.88 2.88
CA THR A 5 1.55 27.90 3.74
C THR A 5 0.92 26.77 2.94
N VAL A 6 0.20 27.10 1.86
CA VAL A 6 -0.41 26.06 1.01
C VAL A 6 0.65 25.41 0.13
N ALA A 7 1.57 26.21 -0.42
CA ALA A 7 2.60 25.70 -1.31
C ALA A 7 3.58 24.77 -0.59
N ASP A 8 3.78 24.98 0.72
CA ASP A 8 4.74 24.21 1.48
C ASP A 8 4.15 22.94 2.08
N VAL A 9 2.85 22.69 1.93
CA VAL A 9 2.23 21.47 2.42
C VAL A 9 2.56 20.33 1.45
N ALA A 10 3.41 19.45 1.90
CA ALA A 10 3.76 18.28 1.11
C ALA A 10 2.58 17.32 1.06
N ASP A 11 2.35 16.70 -0.10
CA ASP A 11 1.34 15.66 -0.23
C ASP A 11 1.74 14.38 0.49
N VAL A 12 3.04 14.14 0.63
CA VAL A 12 3.55 12.96 1.32
C VAL A 12 4.90 13.28 1.96
N THR A 13 5.19 12.62 3.08
CA THR A 13 6.47 12.73 3.80
C THR A 13 6.98 11.32 4.09
N LEU A 14 8.27 11.19 4.39
CA LEU A 14 8.83 9.91 4.82
C LEU A 14 8.15 9.43 6.10
N GLU A 15 7.85 10.34 7.01
CA GLU A 15 7.12 9.98 8.23
C GLU A 15 5.79 9.33 7.91
N ARG A 16 5.05 9.90 6.94
CA ARG A 16 3.76 9.35 6.52
C ARG A 16 3.91 7.98 5.88
N LEU A 17 4.94 7.79 5.05
CA LEU A 17 5.22 6.47 4.47
C LEU A 17 5.52 5.45 5.55
N HIS A 18 6.25 5.82 6.59
CA HIS A 18 6.56 4.92 7.70
C HIS A 18 5.32 4.57 8.51
N GLU A 19 4.40 5.50 8.71
CA GLU A 19 3.12 5.23 9.37
C GLU A 19 2.31 4.20 8.58
N ILE A 20 2.28 4.35 7.26
CA ILE A 20 1.55 3.43 6.39
C ILE A 20 2.22 2.05 6.42
N ALA A 21 3.56 2.00 6.29
CA ALA A 21 4.31 0.75 6.36
C ALA A 21 4.06 0.04 7.69
N ASP A 22 3.98 0.79 8.78
CA ASP A 22 3.73 0.25 10.10
C ASP A 22 2.32 -0.37 10.20
N ALA A 23 1.33 0.26 9.59
CA ALA A 23 -0.02 -0.28 9.55
C ALA A 23 -0.05 -1.65 8.85
N PHE A 24 0.69 -1.79 7.74
CA PHE A 24 0.83 -3.07 7.06
C PHE A 24 1.56 -4.08 7.93
N ALA A 25 2.65 -3.68 8.58
CA ALA A 25 3.43 -4.56 9.43
C ALA A 25 2.62 -5.10 10.60
N ARG A 26 1.72 -4.29 11.14
CA ARG A 26 0.85 -4.68 12.24
C ARG A 26 -0.43 -5.37 11.76
N ARG A 27 -0.65 -5.48 10.47
CA ARG A 27 -1.87 -6.03 9.87
C ARG A 27 -3.11 -5.26 10.35
N ASP A 28 -2.97 -3.95 10.43
CA ASP A 28 -4.01 -3.06 10.91
C ASP A 28 -4.90 -2.63 9.74
N VAL A 29 -5.96 -3.37 9.49
CA VAL A 29 -6.85 -3.11 8.35
C VAL A 29 -7.44 -1.71 8.42
N ASP A 30 -7.88 -1.27 9.59
CA ASP A 30 -8.44 0.07 9.74
C ASP A 30 -7.40 1.14 9.42
N GLY A 31 -6.18 0.97 9.92
CA GLY A 31 -5.09 1.89 9.63
C GLY A 31 -4.75 1.94 8.15
N ILE A 32 -4.73 0.79 7.49
CA ILE A 32 -4.48 0.70 6.05
C ILE A 32 -5.59 1.42 5.28
N VAL A 33 -6.83 1.09 5.55
CA VAL A 33 -7.99 1.67 4.83
C VAL A 33 -8.07 3.18 5.06
N ASN A 34 -7.82 3.62 6.29
CA ASN A 34 -7.88 5.05 6.64
C ASN A 34 -6.71 5.84 6.07
N SER A 35 -5.67 5.16 5.56
CA SER A 35 -4.58 5.83 4.85
C SER A 35 -4.99 6.26 3.44
N PHE A 36 -6.08 5.75 2.91
CA PHE A 36 -6.56 6.09 1.57
C PHE A 36 -7.54 7.27 1.61
N ALA A 37 -7.53 8.06 0.53
CA ALA A 37 -8.57 9.05 0.31
C ALA A 37 -9.89 8.32 0.04
N GLU A 38 -11.02 9.02 0.19
CA GLU A 38 -12.34 8.44 -0.07
C GLU A 38 -12.45 7.90 -1.49
N ASP A 39 -11.82 8.58 -2.45
CA ASP A 39 -11.79 8.17 -3.85
C ASP A 39 -10.53 7.39 -4.20
N GLY A 40 -9.82 6.88 -3.19
CA GLY A 40 -8.57 6.16 -3.39
C GLY A 40 -8.76 4.85 -4.13
N GLU A 41 -7.70 4.42 -4.79
CA GLU A 41 -7.71 3.18 -5.56
C GLU A 41 -6.48 2.34 -5.22
N PHE A 42 -6.70 1.04 -5.08
CA PHE A 42 -5.63 0.06 -4.97
C PHE A 42 -5.67 -0.84 -6.21
N ARG A 43 -4.54 -0.93 -6.90
CA ARG A 43 -4.36 -1.88 -8.01
C ARG A 43 -3.45 -2.99 -7.54
N ASN A 44 -4.01 -4.20 -7.49
CA ASN A 44 -3.25 -5.37 -7.09
C ASN A 44 -2.26 -5.75 -8.21
N ALA A 45 -1.20 -6.46 -7.84
CA ALA A 45 -0.21 -6.96 -8.80
C ALA A 45 -0.81 -8.01 -9.74
N ARG A 46 -1.88 -8.66 -9.32
CA ARG A 46 -2.57 -9.68 -10.12
C ARG A 46 -3.95 -9.21 -10.50
N GLY A 47 -4.46 -9.71 -11.61
CA GLY A 47 -5.80 -9.38 -12.04
C GLY A 47 -6.05 -9.80 -13.48
N PRO A 48 -7.26 -9.54 -13.98
CA PRO A 48 -7.64 -9.94 -15.33
C PRO A 48 -6.95 -9.08 -16.41
N ASP A 49 -6.49 -7.88 -16.02
CA ASP A 49 -5.83 -6.95 -16.95
C ASP A 49 -4.38 -6.75 -16.55
N TYR A 50 -3.59 -6.20 -17.45
CA TYR A 50 -2.17 -6.00 -17.18
C TYR A 50 -1.92 -4.88 -16.15
N TRP A 51 -2.90 -4.06 -15.80
CA TRP A 51 -2.75 -3.13 -14.65
C TRP A 51 -3.28 -3.71 -13.34
N GLY A 52 -3.70 -4.97 -13.35
CA GLY A 52 -4.13 -5.66 -12.14
C GLY A 52 -5.59 -5.43 -11.78
N GLN A 53 -6.04 -6.12 -10.73
CA GLN A 53 -7.38 -5.96 -10.20
C GLN A 53 -7.47 -4.64 -9.47
N SER A 54 -8.45 -3.81 -9.84
CA SER A 54 -8.68 -2.52 -9.20
C SER A 54 -9.69 -2.62 -8.07
N TYR A 55 -9.40 -1.95 -6.97
CA TYR A 55 -10.29 -1.79 -5.83
C TYR A 55 -10.45 -0.30 -5.58
N LYS A 56 -11.61 0.25 -5.89
CA LYS A 56 -11.87 1.69 -5.78
C LYS A 56 -12.72 1.98 -4.56
N GLY A 57 -12.24 2.92 -3.73
CA GLY A 57 -12.90 3.33 -2.52
C GLY A 57 -12.59 2.43 -1.33
N LYS A 58 -12.82 2.97 -0.14
CA LYS A 58 -12.40 2.31 1.11
C LYS A 58 -13.08 0.96 1.33
N ALA A 59 -14.36 0.85 0.98
CA ALA A 59 -15.07 -0.42 1.17
C ALA A 59 -14.48 -1.53 0.31
N ALA A 60 -14.17 -1.23 -0.95
CA ALA A 60 -13.56 -2.20 -1.86
C ALA A 60 -12.15 -2.58 -1.40
N ILE A 61 -11.37 -1.59 -0.95
CA ILE A 61 -10.01 -1.81 -0.46
C ILE A 61 -10.04 -2.72 0.77
N ARG A 62 -10.95 -2.46 1.70
CA ARG A 62 -11.13 -3.31 2.88
C ARG A 62 -11.50 -4.74 2.47
N SER A 63 -12.34 -4.89 1.45
CA SER A 63 -12.77 -6.22 0.99
C SER A 63 -11.60 -7.08 0.49
N TYR A 64 -10.48 -6.45 0.14
CA TYR A 64 -9.27 -7.17 -0.23
C TYR A 64 -8.42 -7.53 1.00
N PHE A 65 -8.10 -6.54 1.84
CA PHE A 65 -7.14 -6.75 2.92
C PHE A 65 -7.69 -7.55 4.08
N GLU A 66 -8.97 -7.38 4.42
CA GLU A 66 -9.54 -8.07 5.56
C GLU A 66 -9.50 -9.59 5.41
N PRO A 67 -9.96 -10.18 4.27
CA PRO A 67 -9.83 -11.63 4.09
C PRO A 67 -8.39 -12.10 3.97
N LEU A 68 -7.52 -11.26 3.41
CA LEU A 68 -6.10 -11.60 3.25
C LEU A 68 -5.47 -11.92 4.60
N PHE A 69 -5.69 -11.05 5.58
CA PHE A 69 -5.13 -11.25 6.90
C PHE A 69 -5.83 -12.36 7.68
N ALA A 70 -7.11 -12.58 7.41
CA ALA A 70 -7.86 -13.68 8.05
C ALA A 70 -7.42 -15.05 7.53
N GLN A 71 -6.95 -15.13 6.28
CA GLN A 71 -6.56 -16.39 5.64
C GLN A 71 -5.10 -16.77 5.87
N ALA A 72 -4.33 -15.91 6.50
CA ALA A 72 -2.91 -16.16 6.71
C ALA A 72 -2.57 -16.02 8.18
N SER A 73 -1.83 -16.99 8.71
CA SER A 73 -1.39 -16.96 10.11
C SER A 73 -0.25 -15.99 10.32
N ASP A 74 0.49 -15.67 9.26
CA ASP A 74 1.70 -14.89 9.36
C ASP A 74 1.93 -14.15 8.04
N VAL A 75 1.52 -12.89 7.97
CA VAL A 75 1.78 -12.02 6.82
C VAL A 75 2.68 -10.89 7.28
N ARG A 76 3.81 -10.72 6.62
CA ARG A 76 4.77 -9.68 6.99
C ARG A 76 5.23 -8.94 5.74
N TRP A 77 5.33 -7.62 5.87
CA TRP A 77 6.00 -6.77 4.88
C TRP A 77 7.21 -6.14 5.55
N ARG A 78 8.40 -6.42 5.04
CA ARG A 78 9.60 -5.75 5.47
C ARG A 78 9.97 -4.74 4.39
N HIS A 79 9.78 -3.47 4.70
CA HIS A 79 10.10 -2.38 3.78
C HIS A 79 11.61 -2.18 3.76
N THR A 80 12.20 -2.17 2.57
CA THR A 80 13.65 -2.13 2.39
C THR A 80 14.14 -0.80 1.85
N SER A 81 13.28 -0.03 1.18
CA SER A 81 13.65 1.25 0.60
C SER A 81 12.40 2.06 0.31
N GLU A 82 12.49 3.37 0.46
CA GLU A 82 11.44 4.27 0.03
C GLU A 82 12.04 5.59 -0.45
N PHE A 83 11.37 6.22 -1.41
CA PHE A 83 11.76 7.55 -1.87
C PHE A 83 10.54 8.29 -2.38
N ILE A 84 10.63 9.62 -2.40
CA ILE A 84 9.53 10.53 -2.73
C ILE A 84 9.97 11.45 -3.84
N CYS A 85 9.06 11.70 -4.78
CA CYS A 85 9.22 12.70 -5.81
C CYS A 85 7.88 13.43 -5.97
N GLY A 86 7.79 14.64 -5.41
CA GLY A 86 6.56 15.41 -5.41
C GLY A 86 5.45 14.70 -4.64
N ASN A 87 4.33 14.45 -5.30
CA ASN A 87 3.21 13.72 -4.70
C ASN A 87 3.27 12.22 -4.95
N ARG A 88 4.38 11.75 -5.52
CA ARG A 88 4.58 10.33 -5.82
C ARG A 88 5.60 9.74 -4.88
N ALA A 89 5.42 8.48 -4.54
CA ALA A 89 6.38 7.76 -3.71
C ALA A 89 6.50 6.32 -4.18
N VAL A 90 7.68 5.74 -3.95
CA VAL A 90 7.93 4.32 -4.21
C VAL A 90 8.37 3.70 -2.90
N THR A 91 7.78 2.56 -2.56
CA THR A 91 8.23 1.74 -1.44
C THR A 91 8.57 0.36 -1.97
N GLU A 92 9.75 -0.14 -1.59
CA GLU A 92 10.18 -1.49 -1.95
C GLU A 92 10.11 -2.37 -0.71
N TRP A 93 9.71 -3.63 -0.90
CA TRP A 93 9.49 -4.51 0.25
C TRP A 93 9.67 -5.98 -0.12
N HIS A 94 9.89 -6.76 0.93
CA HIS A 94 9.86 -8.21 0.88
C HIS A 94 8.65 -8.67 1.69
N ARG A 95 7.70 -9.33 1.03
CA ARG A 95 6.52 -9.86 1.68
C ARG A 95 6.67 -11.36 1.87
N THR A 96 6.44 -11.82 3.10
CA THR A 96 6.37 -13.24 3.40
C THR A 96 5.02 -13.55 4.03
N ALA A 97 4.54 -14.75 3.82
CA ALA A 97 3.28 -15.19 4.43
C ALA A 97 3.28 -16.70 4.62
N THR A 98 2.55 -17.14 5.63
CA THR A 98 2.19 -18.53 5.80
C THR A 98 0.66 -18.58 5.79
N LEU A 99 0.10 -19.20 4.78
CA LEU A 99 -1.36 -19.34 4.67
C LEU A 99 -1.86 -20.36 5.69
N ASN A 100 -3.14 -20.30 6.00
CA ASN A 100 -3.74 -21.26 6.92
C ASN A 100 -3.62 -22.71 6.42
N SER A 101 -3.46 -22.88 5.11
CA SER A 101 -3.19 -24.19 4.50
C SER A 101 -1.79 -24.73 4.76
N GLY A 102 -0.89 -23.88 5.31
CA GLY A 102 0.52 -24.22 5.49
C GLY A 102 1.42 -23.78 4.33
N GLU A 103 0.84 -23.32 3.23
CA GLU A 103 1.64 -22.83 2.09
C GLU A 103 2.43 -21.60 2.51
N ARG A 104 3.70 -21.54 2.12
CA ARG A 104 4.59 -20.41 2.40
C ARG A 104 4.79 -19.61 1.14
N GLN A 105 4.73 -18.27 1.29
CA GLN A 105 4.90 -17.33 0.19
C GLN A 105 6.01 -16.35 0.52
N SER A 106 6.79 -15.97 -0.50
CA SER A 106 7.87 -15.01 -0.34
C SER A 106 8.01 -14.25 -1.66
N TRP A 107 7.75 -12.94 -1.63
CA TRP A 107 7.74 -12.11 -2.83
C TRP A 107 8.51 -10.82 -2.60
N LEU A 108 9.25 -10.40 -3.63
CA LEU A 108 9.78 -9.05 -3.69
C LEU A 108 8.83 -8.20 -4.51
N GLY A 109 8.56 -7.01 -4.04
CA GLY A 109 7.67 -6.11 -4.75
C GLY A 109 7.90 -4.66 -4.40
N CYS A 110 7.10 -3.83 -5.02
CA CYS A 110 7.09 -2.41 -4.74
C CYS A 110 5.70 -1.84 -4.95
N ASP A 111 5.45 -0.70 -4.33
CA ASP A 111 4.25 0.08 -4.55
C ASP A 111 4.63 1.41 -5.16
N LEU A 112 3.92 1.81 -6.20
CA LEU A 112 3.95 3.16 -6.71
C LEU A 112 2.73 3.88 -6.17
N TYR A 113 2.99 4.88 -5.32
CA TYR A 113 1.93 5.65 -4.67
C TYR A 113 1.73 7.00 -5.33
N THR A 114 0.48 7.45 -5.35
CA THR A 114 0.14 8.85 -5.57
C THR A 114 -0.61 9.34 -4.34
N PHE A 115 -0.23 10.52 -3.84
CA PHE A 115 -0.81 11.09 -2.62
C PHE A 115 -1.48 12.42 -2.88
N ARG A 116 -2.44 12.73 -2.03
CA ARG A 116 -3.04 14.05 -1.93
C ARG A 116 -3.23 14.36 -0.45
N ARG A 117 -2.47 15.34 0.05
CA ARG A 117 -2.54 15.79 1.44
C ARG A 117 -2.42 14.63 2.44
N GLY A 118 -1.43 13.79 2.23
CA GLY A 118 -1.14 12.67 3.13
C GLY A 118 -2.03 11.46 2.96
N LEU A 119 -2.99 11.49 2.04
CA LEU A 119 -3.88 10.37 1.79
C LEU A 119 -3.56 9.71 0.45
N ILE A 120 -3.64 8.39 0.41
CA ILE A 120 -3.33 7.64 -0.80
C ILE A 120 -4.47 7.79 -1.80
N VAL A 121 -4.16 8.30 -2.98
CA VAL A 121 -5.09 8.37 -4.10
C VAL A 121 -4.93 7.12 -4.97
N MET A 122 -3.70 6.64 -5.11
CA MET A 122 -3.40 5.42 -5.86
C MET A 122 -2.31 4.64 -5.15
N LYS A 123 -2.53 3.35 -4.96
CA LYS A 123 -1.51 2.38 -4.56
C LYS A 123 -1.45 1.35 -5.68
N ASP A 124 -0.37 1.39 -6.45
CA ASP A 124 -0.18 0.51 -7.60
C ASP A 124 0.93 -0.48 -7.26
N THR A 125 0.57 -1.74 -7.07
CA THR A 125 1.46 -2.77 -6.55
C THR A 125 2.03 -3.61 -7.68
N TYR A 126 3.35 -3.80 -7.63
CA TYR A 126 4.09 -4.66 -8.54
C TYR A 126 4.82 -5.73 -7.74
N ILE A 127 4.84 -6.94 -8.27
CA ILE A 127 5.52 -8.08 -7.63
C ILE A 127 6.40 -8.73 -8.68
N LYS A 128 7.61 -9.14 -8.29
CA LYS A 128 8.45 -9.94 -9.16
C LYS A 128 7.85 -11.33 -9.30
N VAL A 129 7.72 -11.76 -10.54
CA VAL A 129 7.19 -13.08 -10.87
C VAL A 129 8.34 -14.09 -10.83
N VAL A 130 8.12 -15.19 -10.11
CA VAL A 130 9.06 -16.31 -10.09
C VAL A 130 8.42 -17.45 -10.88
N SER A 131 9.14 -17.94 -11.87
CA SER A 131 8.64 -19.01 -12.73
C SER A 131 9.55 -20.22 -12.73
#